data_8090979b6c33b647e212027b46fe62c1
#
_entry.id   8090979b6c33b647e212027b46fe62c1
#
_cell.length_a   1.000
_cell.length_b   1.000
_cell.length_c   1.000
_cell.angle_alpha   90.00
_cell.angle_beta   90.00
_cell.angle_gamma   90.00
#
_symmetry.space_group_name_H-M   'P 1'
#
loop_
_entity.id
_entity.type
_entity.pdbx_description
1 polymer ?
#
loop_
_entity_poly.entity_id
_entity_poly.type
_entity_poly.pdbx_seq_one_letter_code
_entity_poly.pdbx_strand_id
1 'polypeptide(L)'
;MTITRLYGDLTDLCLSIFDAGAPRQPVEIAERLMDCESVAMHCPEHHFIVPAALLTATRLAQGAPREALEKDLSLAAQRASKVAGGFCGSWGCCGAAVGCGIFAAVLTGSSPKKEADWAQVNQMTARCLENVASVGGPRCCKRVTYLSISEAIRQSPALLGLALGEVPEITCRRFMNSKECRGVNCPYFPKKETR
;
A
#
# COMPACT_ATOMS: atom_id res chain seq x y z
N MET A 1 -18.75 6.76 10.02
CA MET A 1 -18.55 5.60 9.13
C MET A 1 -17.67 4.61 9.87
N THR A 2 -18.02 3.32 9.92
CA THR A 2 -17.18 2.30 10.55
C THR A 2 -16.05 1.89 9.60
N ILE A 3 -14.88 1.50 10.14
CA ILE A 3 -13.72 1.05 9.36
C ILE A 3 -14.09 -0.13 8.43
N THR A 4 -14.99 -0.99 8.86
CA THR A 4 -15.50 -2.13 8.08
C THR A 4 -16.23 -1.69 6.81
N ARG A 5 -17.06 -0.64 6.89
CA ARG A 5 -17.78 -0.13 5.73
C ARG A 5 -16.83 0.49 4.71
N LEU A 6 -15.85 1.28 5.19
CA LEU A 6 -14.89 1.91 4.30
C LEU A 6 -13.97 0.90 3.61
N TYR A 7 -13.58 -0.18 4.29
CA TYR A 7 -12.84 -1.26 3.63
C TYR A 7 -13.68 -1.98 2.56
N GLY A 8 -15.02 -2.06 2.74
CA GLY A 8 -15.95 -2.53 1.72
C GLY A 8 -15.90 -1.64 0.47
N ASP A 9 -16.08 -0.33 0.63
CA ASP A 9 -16.06 0.63 -0.48
C ASP A 9 -14.72 0.57 -1.26
N LEU A 10 -13.59 0.45 -0.55
CA LEU A 10 -12.27 0.30 -1.17
C LEU A 10 -12.09 -1.05 -1.89
N THR A 11 -12.67 -2.11 -1.35
CA THR A 11 -12.69 -3.44 -1.99
C THR A 11 -13.50 -3.40 -3.28
N ASP A 12 -14.68 -2.81 -3.27
CA ASP A 12 -15.53 -2.67 -4.45
C ASP A 12 -14.84 -1.86 -5.55
N LEU A 13 -14.11 -0.80 -5.16
CA LEU A 13 -13.31 -0.03 -6.12
C LEU A 13 -12.16 -0.86 -6.71
N CYS A 14 -11.46 -1.68 -5.92
CA CYS A 14 -10.44 -2.60 -6.43
C CYS A 14 -11.02 -3.59 -7.44
N LEU A 15 -12.18 -4.16 -7.15
CA LEU A 15 -12.86 -5.09 -8.04
C LEU A 15 -13.32 -4.40 -9.33
N SER A 16 -13.84 -3.19 -9.25
CA SER A 16 -14.18 -2.38 -10.42
C SER A 16 -12.95 -2.06 -11.30
N ILE A 17 -11.81 -1.75 -10.68
CA ILE A 17 -10.53 -1.56 -11.41
C ILE A 17 -10.10 -2.86 -12.08
N PHE A 18 -10.24 -3.98 -11.39
CA PHE A 18 -9.90 -5.30 -11.92
C PHE A 18 -10.77 -5.66 -13.12
N ASP A 19 -12.07 -5.48 -13.03
CA ASP A 19 -13.02 -5.77 -14.10
C ASP A 19 -12.78 -4.87 -15.34
N ALA A 20 -12.37 -3.61 -15.12
CA ALA A 20 -11.98 -2.69 -16.19
C ALA A 20 -10.59 -3.01 -16.79
N GLY A 21 -9.76 -3.82 -16.15
CA GLY A 21 -8.42 -4.16 -16.58
C GLY A 21 -7.40 -3.02 -16.51
N ALA A 22 -7.75 -1.89 -15.90
CA ALA A 22 -6.91 -0.69 -15.78
C ALA A 22 -7.34 0.22 -14.59
N PRO A 23 -6.40 0.93 -13.95
CA PRO A 23 -4.95 0.87 -14.17
C PRO A 23 -4.32 -0.44 -13.66
N ARG A 24 -3.11 -0.75 -14.14
CA ARG A 24 -2.37 -1.95 -13.73
C ARG A 24 -1.22 -1.66 -12.75
N GLN A 25 -0.77 -0.42 -12.71
CA GLN A 25 0.31 0.01 -11.82
C GLN A 25 -0.17 0.13 -10.38
N PRO A 26 0.52 -0.49 -9.39
CA PRO A 26 0.11 -0.43 -7.98
C PRO A 26 -0.02 1.00 -7.45
N VAL A 27 0.86 1.91 -7.88
CA VAL A 27 0.83 3.31 -7.46
C VAL A 27 -0.43 4.02 -7.97
N GLU A 28 -0.82 3.79 -9.23
CA GLU A 28 -2.03 4.39 -9.81
C GLU A 28 -3.31 3.84 -9.16
N ILE A 29 -3.32 2.55 -8.85
CA ILE A 29 -4.43 1.94 -8.10
C ILE A 29 -4.52 2.59 -6.71
N ALA A 30 -3.40 2.72 -6.00
CA ALA A 30 -3.38 3.38 -4.69
C ALA A 30 -3.82 4.85 -4.76
N GLU A 31 -3.47 5.57 -5.83
CA GLU A 31 -3.96 6.94 -6.08
C GLU A 31 -5.49 6.98 -6.15
N ARG A 32 -6.11 6.08 -6.93
CA ARG A 32 -7.58 5.99 -7.01
C ARG A 32 -8.22 5.66 -5.66
N LEU A 33 -7.64 4.72 -4.91
CA LEU A 33 -8.13 4.39 -3.57
C LEU A 33 -7.98 5.57 -2.60
N MET A 34 -6.90 6.32 -2.68
CA MET A 34 -6.67 7.51 -1.86
C MET A 34 -7.52 8.71 -2.27
N ASP A 35 -8.10 8.72 -3.47
CA ASP A 35 -9.02 9.76 -3.95
C ASP A 35 -10.47 9.52 -3.50
N CYS A 36 -10.80 8.37 -2.89
CA CYS A 36 -12.09 8.18 -2.27
C CYS A 36 -12.34 9.26 -1.22
N GLU A 37 -13.47 9.95 -1.32
CA GLU A 37 -13.84 11.07 -0.43
C GLU A 37 -13.80 10.70 1.06
N SER A 38 -14.11 9.44 1.36
CA SER A 38 -14.08 8.88 2.71
C SER A 38 -12.68 8.62 3.27
N VAL A 39 -11.62 8.70 2.44
CA VAL A 39 -10.23 8.46 2.86
C VAL A 39 -9.56 9.76 3.28
N ALA A 40 -9.54 10.00 4.59
CA ALA A 40 -8.89 11.19 5.15
C ALA A 40 -7.39 11.27 4.82
N MET A 41 -6.80 12.46 4.96
CA MET A 41 -5.37 12.70 4.72
C MET A 41 -4.49 11.78 5.57
N HIS A 42 -4.88 11.57 6.82
CA HIS A 42 -4.18 10.72 7.79
C HIS A 42 -5.19 9.79 8.47
N CYS A 43 -5.16 8.51 8.10
CA CYS A 43 -6.12 7.54 8.61
C CYS A 43 -5.58 6.10 8.51
N PRO A 44 -6.10 5.16 9.32
CA PRO A 44 -5.69 3.76 9.30
C PRO A 44 -6.01 3.02 7.99
N GLU A 45 -6.91 3.55 7.17
CA GLU A 45 -7.31 2.96 5.89
C GLU A 45 -6.13 2.77 4.94
N HIS A 46 -5.07 3.57 5.10
CA HIS A 46 -3.81 3.39 4.35
C HIS A 46 -3.13 2.04 4.65
N HIS A 47 -3.44 1.41 5.79
CA HIS A 47 -2.96 0.07 6.12
C HIS A 47 -3.59 -1.01 5.21
N PHE A 48 -4.81 -0.76 4.71
CA PHE A 48 -5.49 -1.61 3.73
C PHE A 48 -5.22 -1.17 2.28
N ILE A 49 -5.16 0.13 2.00
CA ILE A 49 -4.91 0.65 0.65
C ILE A 49 -3.64 0.05 0.04
N VAL A 50 -2.57 -0.08 0.83
CA VAL A 50 -1.30 -0.64 0.36
C VAL A 50 -1.43 -2.09 -0.12
N PRO A 51 -1.86 -3.06 0.71
CA PRO A 51 -2.02 -4.43 0.24
C PRO A 51 -3.10 -4.56 -0.84
N ALA A 52 -4.18 -3.79 -0.78
CA ALA A 52 -5.24 -3.83 -1.78
C ALA A 52 -4.74 -3.43 -3.17
N ALA A 53 -3.99 -2.33 -3.28
CA ALA A 53 -3.40 -1.88 -4.54
C ALA A 53 -2.40 -2.91 -5.12
N LEU A 54 -1.52 -3.45 -4.27
CA LEU A 54 -0.53 -4.45 -4.67
C LEU A 54 -1.19 -5.76 -5.12
N LEU A 55 -2.19 -6.25 -4.39
CA LEU A 55 -2.93 -7.47 -4.75
C LEU A 55 -3.71 -7.30 -6.05
N THR A 56 -4.40 -6.18 -6.23
CA THR A 56 -5.14 -5.89 -7.45
C THR A 56 -4.22 -5.88 -8.67
N ALA A 57 -3.09 -5.16 -8.59
CA ALA A 57 -2.11 -5.13 -9.67
C ALA A 57 -1.53 -6.52 -9.95
N THR A 58 -1.23 -7.30 -8.90
CA THR A 58 -0.71 -8.67 -9.04
C THR A 58 -1.69 -9.57 -9.77
N ARG A 59 -2.95 -9.58 -9.36
CA ARG A 59 -3.96 -10.45 -9.97
C ARG A 59 -4.29 -10.05 -11.40
N LEU A 60 -4.26 -8.74 -11.73
CA LEU A 60 -4.32 -8.25 -13.10
C LEU A 60 -3.14 -8.73 -13.95
N ALA A 61 -1.93 -8.65 -13.42
CA ALA A 61 -0.72 -9.10 -14.14
C ALA A 61 -0.73 -10.61 -14.39
N GLN A 62 -1.28 -11.40 -13.45
CA GLN A 62 -1.39 -12.84 -13.55
C GLN A 62 -2.55 -13.32 -14.41
N GLY A 63 -3.48 -12.44 -14.84
CA GLY A 63 -4.72 -12.85 -15.47
C GLY A 63 -5.56 -13.78 -14.59
N ALA A 64 -5.50 -13.56 -13.28
CA ALA A 64 -6.19 -14.41 -12.31
C ALA A 64 -7.72 -14.24 -12.39
N PRO A 65 -8.52 -15.23 -11.95
CA PRO A 65 -9.96 -15.06 -11.87
C PRO A 65 -10.32 -14.04 -10.77
N ARG A 66 -11.44 -13.34 -10.96
CA ARG A 66 -11.93 -12.27 -10.07
C ARG A 66 -12.10 -12.75 -8.62
N GLU A 67 -12.56 -13.97 -8.44
CA GLU A 67 -12.79 -14.62 -7.14
C GLU A 67 -11.47 -14.77 -6.34
N ALA A 68 -10.34 -14.92 -7.03
CA ALA A 68 -9.03 -14.95 -6.37
C ALA A 68 -8.69 -13.59 -5.75
N LEU A 69 -8.98 -12.49 -6.46
CA LEU A 69 -8.81 -11.15 -5.91
C LEU A 69 -9.77 -10.86 -4.76
N GLU A 70 -11.03 -11.24 -4.87
CA GLU A 70 -12.04 -11.08 -3.80
C GLU A 70 -11.58 -11.74 -2.49
N LYS A 71 -11.10 -12.99 -2.59
CA LYS A 71 -10.56 -13.73 -1.45
C LYS A 71 -9.36 -13.03 -0.84
N ASP A 72 -8.43 -12.57 -1.67
CA ASP A 72 -7.22 -11.89 -1.23
C ASP A 72 -7.54 -10.57 -0.54
N LEU A 73 -8.43 -9.75 -1.11
CA LEU A 73 -8.85 -8.49 -0.53
C LEU A 73 -9.57 -8.68 0.80
N SER A 74 -10.45 -9.68 0.90
CA SER A 74 -11.13 -10.02 2.15
C SER A 74 -10.13 -10.37 3.25
N LEU A 75 -9.13 -11.20 2.94
CA LEU A 75 -8.09 -11.58 3.90
C LEU A 75 -7.18 -10.39 4.26
N ALA A 76 -6.83 -9.55 3.29
CA ALA A 76 -6.03 -8.35 3.52
C ALA A 76 -6.79 -7.35 4.41
N ALA A 77 -8.08 -7.13 4.18
CA ALA A 77 -8.93 -6.27 5.01
C ALA A 77 -9.00 -6.77 6.46
N GLN A 78 -9.21 -8.08 6.65
CA GLN A 78 -9.22 -8.70 7.97
C GLN A 78 -7.89 -8.50 8.72
N ARG A 79 -6.76 -8.61 8.02
CA ARG A 79 -5.43 -8.41 8.62
C ARG A 79 -5.15 -6.94 8.89
N ALA A 80 -5.43 -6.06 7.95
CA ALA A 80 -5.21 -4.62 8.07
C ALA A 80 -6.04 -3.99 9.20
N SER A 81 -7.26 -4.48 9.46
CA SER A 81 -8.11 -3.99 10.55
C SER A 81 -7.52 -4.22 11.94
N LYS A 82 -6.56 -5.13 12.07
CA LYS A 82 -5.84 -5.41 13.33
C LYS A 82 -4.63 -4.48 13.55
N VAL A 83 -4.25 -3.71 12.54
CA VAL A 83 -3.15 -2.75 12.63
C VAL A 83 -3.70 -1.43 13.13
N ALA A 84 -3.51 -1.14 14.41
CA ALA A 84 -4.09 0.05 15.03
C ALA A 84 -3.51 1.36 14.46
N GLY A 85 -4.34 2.40 14.44
CA GLY A 85 -3.90 3.76 14.11
C GLY A 85 -2.89 4.29 15.12
N GLY A 86 -1.88 5.04 14.65
CA GLY A 86 -0.87 5.64 15.52
C GLY A 86 0.35 4.76 15.83
N PHE A 87 0.38 3.49 15.42
CA PHE A 87 1.53 2.59 15.63
C PHE A 87 2.84 3.13 15.07
N CYS A 88 2.80 3.91 14.00
CA CYS A 88 3.98 4.55 13.42
C CYS A 88 4.74 5.46 14.41
N GLY A 89 4.02 6.15 15.31
CA GLY A 89 4.63 7.01 16.33
C GLY A 89 4.88 6.31 17.64
N SER A 90 3.95 5.44 18.06
CA SER A 90 4.02 4.82 19.40
C SER A 90 4.90 3.57 19.44
N TRP A 91 5.02 2.85 18.31
CA TRP A 91 5.70 1.54 18.24
C TRP A 91 6.77 1.49 17.16
N GLY A 92 7.01 2.60 16.45
CA GLY A 92 7.96 2.62 15.34
C GLY A 92 7.55 1.73 14.15
N CYS A 93 6.27 1.40 14.05
CA CYS A 93 5.77 0.44 13.07
C CYS A 93 4.76 1.12 12.14
N CYS A 94 5.20 1.54 10.96
CA CYS A 94 4.32 2.18 9.98
C CYS A 94 3.34 1.16 9.37
N GLY A 95 2.02 1.39 9.55
CA GLY A 95 1.00 0.49 9.05
C GLY A 95 0.96 0.34 7.52
N ALA A 96 1.43 1.33 6.76
CA ALA A 96 1.60 1.19 5.30
C ALA A 96 2.68 0.15 4.96
N ALA A 97 3.81 0.17 5.67
CA ALA A 97 4.87 -0.83 5.50
C ALA A 97 4.41 -2.23 5.95
N VAL A 98 3.66 -2.33 7.06
CA VAL A 98 3.00 -3.58 7.48
C VAL A 98 2.04 -4.08 6.39
N GLY A 99 1.36 -3.16 5.68
CA GLY A 99 0.53 -3.50 4.53
C GLY A 99 1.27 -4.24 3.42
N CYS A 100 2.55 -3.94 3.19
CA CYS A 100 3.39 -4.70 2.25
C CYS A 100 3.67 -6.13 2.76
N GLY A 101 3.87 -6.30 4.05
CA GLY A 101 3.96 -7.63 4.67
C GLY A 101 2.64 -8.40 4.57
N ILE A 102 1.49 -7.73 4.77
CA ILE A 102 0.16 -8.33 4.56
C ILE A 102 0.01 -8.80 3.12
N PHE A 103 0.38 -7.98 2.13
CA PHE A 103 0.40 -8.33 0.72
C PHE A 103 1.20 -9.62 0.48
N ALA A 104 2.47 -9.64 0.90
CA ALA A 104 3.33 -10.80 0.75
C ALA A 104 2.74 -12.05 1.43
N ALA A 105 2.23 -11.90 2.65
CA ALA A 105 1.66 -13.01 3.42
C ALA A 105 0.35 -13.55 2.84
N VAL A 106 -0.44 -12.72 2.16
CA VAL A 106 -1.66 -13.17 1.46
C VAL A 106 -1.28 -13.99 0.23
N LEU A 107 -0.35 -13.49 -0.58
CA LEU A 107 0.08 -14.17 -1.81
C LEU A 107 0.73 -15.53 -1.55
N THR A 108 1.60 -15.61 -0.54
CA THR A 108 2.34 -16.85 -0.23
C THR A 108 1.55 -17.81 0.66
N GLY A 109 0.42 -17.36 1.21
CA GLY A 109 -0.32 -18.12 2.21
C GLY A 109 0.48 -18.32 3.50
N SER A 110 1.38 -17.38 3.83
CA SER A 110 2.23 -17.48 5.02
C SER A 110 1.43 -17.43 6.32
N SER A 111 1.92 -18.17 7.29
CA SER A 111 1.39 -18.24 8.66
C SER A 111 2.55 -18.34 9.66
N PRO A 112 2.33 -18.11 10.96
CA PRO A 112 3.37 -18.22 11.97
C PRO A 112 4.02 -19.60 12.07
N LYS A 113 3.36 -20.63 11.52
CA LYS A 113 3.84 -22.02 11.54
C LYS A 113 4.46 -22.46 10.20
N LYS A 114 4.43 -21.62 9.17
CA LYS A 114 4.92 -21.97 7.83
C LYS A 114 6.34 -21.43 7.67
N GLU A 115 7.31 -22.34 7.64
CA GLU A 115 8.73 -22.01 7.59
C GLU A 115 9.12 -21.31 6.27
N ALA A 116 8.66 -21.82 5.13
CA ALA A 116 9.16 -21.43 3.81
C ALA A 116 9.04 -19.94 3.49
N ASP A 117 7.90 -19.32 3.80
CA ASP A 117 7.58 -17.95 3.38
C ASP A 117 7.66 -16.94 4.53
N TRP A 118 7.93 -17.40 5.75
CA TRP A 118 7.94 -16.55 6.93
C TRP A 118 9.02 -15.45 6.85
N ALA A 119 10.20 -15.82 6.40
CA ALA A 119 11.32 -14.90 6.27
C ALA A 119 11.06 -13.81 5.22
N GLN A 120 10.55 -14.19 4.03
CA GLN A 120 10.26 -13.26 2.93
C GLN A 120 9.20 -12.22 3.33
N VAL A 121 8.16 -12.64 4.04
CA VAL A 121 7.10 -11.74 4.55
C VAL A 121 7.68 -10.71 5.53
N ASN A 122 8.51 -11.15 6.46
CA ASN A 122 9.15 -10.26 7.42
C ASN A 122 10.18 -9.33 6.74
N GLN A 123 10.95 -9.83 5.76
CA GLN A 123 11.87 -9.02 4.97
C GLN A 123 11.13 -7.95 4.15
N MET A 124 10.00 -8.27 3.53
CA MET A 124 9.18 -7.30 2.82
C MET A 124 8.79 -6.13 3.74
N THR A 125 8.27 -6.43 4.93
CA THR A 125 7.91 -5.41 5.92
C THR A 125 9.13 -4.59 6.35
N ALA A 126 10.26 -5.26 6.64
CA ALA A 126 11.48 -4.60 7.11
C ALA A 126 12.04 -3.62 6.06
N ARG A 127 12.12 -4.02 4.79
CA ARG A 127 12.59 -3.15 3.69
C ARG A 127 11.66 -1.94 3.50
N CYS A 128 10.35 -2.14 3.58
CA CYS A 128 9.40 -1.04 3.49
C CYS A 128 9.49 -0.09 4.70
N LEU A 129 9.74 -0.61 5.92
CA LEU A 129 9.98 0.22 7.10
C LEU A 129 11.27 1.03 6.98
N GLU A 130 12.35 0.42 6.48
CA GLU A 130 13.63 1.09 6.22
C GLU A 130 13.44 2.25 5.24
N ASN A 131 12.73 2.03 4.13
CA ASN A 131 12.44 3.08 3.15
C ASN A 131 11.58 4.21 3.74
N VAL A 132 10.59 3.90 4.57
CA VAL A 132 9.81 4.91 5.30
C VAL A 132 10.68 5.70 6.27
N ALA A 133 11.57 5.04 7.01
CA ALA A 133 12.46 5.65 7.98
C ALA A 133 13.49 6.56 7.32
N SER A 134 14.01 6.23 6.13
CA SER A 134 15.01 7.02 5.41
C SER A 134 14.53 8.44 5.06
N VAL A 135 13.21 8.62 4.86
CA VAL A 135 12.61 9.94 4.60
C VAL A 135 12.22 10.67 5.90
N GLY A 136 11.84 9.94 6.93
CA GLY A 136 11.54 10.45 8.26
C GLY A 136 10.19 11.15 8.39
N GLY A 137 9.97 11.73 9.59
CA GLY A 137 8.74 12.41 9.99
C GLY A 137 8.63 13.87 9.50
N PRO A 138 7.54 14.58 9.90
CA PRO A 138 6.38 14.02 10.59
C PRO A 138 5.57 13.06 9.73
N ARG A 139 4.63 12.34 10.36
CA ARG A 139 3.75 11.38 9.68
C ARG A 139 3.04 12.00 8.49
N CYS A 140 3.02 11.29 7.37
CA CYS A 140 2.15 11.57 6.24
C CYS A 140 1.71 10.25 5.60
N CYS A 141 0.45 9.84 5.80
CA CYS A 141 -0.04 8.55 5.33
C CYS A 141 0.02 8.41 3.80
N LYS A 142 -0.16 9.51 3.05
CA LYS A 142 0.01 9.50 1.58
C LYS A 142 1.46 9.23 1.19
N ARG A 143 2.43 9.94 1.79
CA ARG A 143 3.86 9.75 1.52
C ARG A 143 4.31 8.33 1.84
N VAL A 144 3.94 7.82 3.02
CA VAL A 144 4.36 6.46 3.42
C VAL A 144 3.70 5.37 2.57
N THR A 145 2.50 5.61 2.03
CA THR A 145 1.88 4.72 1.04
C THR A 145 2.73 4.63 -0.23
N TYR A 146 3.16 5.78 -0.79
CA TYR A 146 4.05 5.79 -1.96
C TYR A 146 5.38 5.11 -1.68
N LEU A 147 6.02 5.44 -0.54
CA LEU A 147 7.30 4.83 -0.16
C LEU A 147 7.18 3.31 -0.01
N SER A 148 6.13 2.84 0.64
CA SER A 148 5.90 1.41 0.88
C SER A 148 5.61 0.66 -0.42
N ILE A 149 4.71 1.16 -1.27
CA ILE A 149 4.39 0.53 -2.56
C ILE A 149 5.61 0.53 -3.48
N SER A 150 6.33 1.64 -3.57
CA SER A 150 7.54 1.73 -4.39
C SER A 150 8.59 0.70 -3.96
N GLU A 151 8.78 0.53 -2.66
CA GLU A 151 9.73 -0.46 -2.16
C GLU A 151 9.21 -1.89 -2.37
N ALA A 152 7.92 -2.15 -2.17
CA ALA A 152 7.34 -3.45 -2.46
C ALA A 152 7.50 -3.85 -3.94
N ILE A 153 7.34 -2.90 -4.87
CA ILE A 153 7.60 -3.13 -6.31
C ILE A 153 9.05 -3.58 -6.53
N ARG A 154 10.03 -2.89 -5.92
CA ARG A 154 11.46 -3.22 -6.06
C ARG A 154 11.82 -4.58 -5.46
N GLN A 155 11.23 -4.93 -4.33
CA GLN A 155 11.56 -6.15 -3.58
C GLN A 155 10.80 -7.40 -4.07
N SER A 156 9.65 -7.22 -4.74
CA SER A 156 8.79 -8.33 -5.18
C SER A 156 9.49 -9.34 -6.08
N PRO A 157 10.38 -8.97 -7.03
CA PRO A 157 11.09 -9.97 -7.83
C PRO A 157 11.97 -10.90 -7.00
N ALA A 158 12.73 -10.35 -6.06
CA ALA A 158 13.65 -11.14 -5.24
C ALA A 158 12.95 -11.95 -4.15
N LEU A 159 11.92 -11.37 -3.50
CA LEU A 159 11.26 -11.99 -2.35
C LEU A 159 10.08 -12.89 -2.75
N LEU A 160 9.40 -12.58 -3.86
CA LEU A 160 8.14 -13.25 -4.23
C LEU A 160 8.17 -13.86 -5.64
N GLY A 161 9.27 -13.68 -6.39
CA GLY A 161 9.34 -14.09 -7.80
C GLY A 161 8.32 -13.35 -8.70
N LEU A 162 7.93 -12.13 -8.33
CA LEU A 162 6.85 -11.39 -8.95
C LEU A 162 7.33 -10.04 -9.49
N ALA A 163 7.15 -9.78 -10.78
CA ALA A 163 7.43 -8.49 -11.38
C ALA A 163 6.14 -7.63 -11.41
N LEU A 164 6.17 -6.48 -10.75
CA LEU A 164 5.06 -5.50 -10.71
C LEU A 164 5.32 -4.26 -11.59
N GLY A 165 6.27 -4.36 -12.51
CA GLY A 165 6.72 -3.26 -13.35
C GLY A 165 7.74 -2.36 -12.66
N GLU A 166 7.97 -1.19 -13.25
CA GLU A 166 8.87 -0.17 -12.70
C GLU A 166 8.11 0.78 -11.77
N VAL A 167 8.82 1.40 -10.83
CA VAL A 167 8.25 2.45 -9.98
C VAL A 167 8.07 3.71 -10.84
N PRO A 168 6.85 4.20 -11.04
CA PRO A 168 6.61 5.40 -11.83
C PRO A 168 7.13 6.66 -11.11
N GLU A 169 7.30 7.74 -11.86
CA GLU A 169 7.50 9.06 -11.24
C GLU A 169 6.21 9.46 -10.48
N ILE A 170 6.37 9.82 -9.21
CA ILE A 170 5.25 10.13 -8.33
C ILE A 170 5.30 11.61 -7.96
N THR A 171 4.21 12.32 -8.22
CA THR A 171 4.01 13.71 -7.76
C THR A 171 2.78 13.78 -6.88
N CYS A 172 2.94 14.24 -5.65
CA CYS A 172 1.85 14.34 -4.69
C CYS A 172 0.88 15.47 -5.07
N ARG A 173 -0.39 15.15 -5.27
CA ARG A 173 -1.47 16.11 -5.56
C ARG A 173 -2.17 16.63 -4.29
N ARG A 174 -1.81 16.06 -3.11
CA ARG A 174 -2.52 16.29 -1.85
C ARG A 174 -1.71 17.11 -0.83
N PHE A 175 -0.62 17.74 -1.27
CA PHE A 175 0.29 18.47 -0.38
C PHE A 175 -0.36 19.67 0.31
N MET A 176 -1.33 20.32 -0.34
CA MET A 176 -2.11 21.42 0.24
C MET A 176 -3.07 20.96 1.35
N ASN A 177 -3.42 19.69 1.41
CA ASN A 177 -4.39 19.14 2.37
C ASN A 177 -3.73 18.69 3.69
N SER A 178 -2.42 18.83 3.82
CA SER A 178 -1.68 18.37 5.00
C SER A 178 -0.97 19.50 5.70
N LYS A 179 -1.33 19.76 6.96
CA LYS A 179 -0.63 20.72 7.82
C LYS A 179 0.80 20.27 8.16
N GLU A 180 1.05 18.96 8.14
CA GLU A 180 2.34 18.31 8.40
C GLU A 180 3.17 18.09 7.12
N CYS A 181 2.78 18.71 5.99
CA CYS A 181 3.52 18.56 4.74
C CYS A 181 4.94 19.13 4.86
N ARG A 182 5.94 18.35 4.43
CA ARG A 182 7.36 18.78 4.45
C ARG A 182 7.74 19.69 3.28
N GLY A 183 6.80 20.00 2.38
CA GLY A 183 7.10 20.80 1.19
C GLY A 183 8.25 20.20 0.38
N VAL A 184 9.19 21.05 -0.01
CA VAL A 184 10.36 20.68 -0.82
C VAL A 184 11.25 19.59 -0.24
N ASN A 185 11.14 19.32 1.06
CA ASN A 185 11.86 18.22 1.72
C ASN A 185 11.12 16.86 1.61
N CYS A 186 10.00 16.81 0.90
CA CYS A 186 9.29 15.57 0.58
C CYS A 186 9.68 15.11 -0.83
N PRO A 187 10.07 13.83 -1.04
CA PRO A 187 10.49 13.34 -2.36
C PRO A 187 9.37 13.42 -3.41
N TYR A 188 8.13 13.51 -2.96
CA TYR A 188 6.94 13.56 -3.84
C TYR A 188 6.33 14.97 -3.96
N PHE A 189 6.99 16.00 -3.41
CA PHE A 189 6.50 17.36 -3.54
C PHE A 189 6.65 17.83 -5.00
N PRO A 190 5.66 18.54 -5.57
CA PRO A 190 5.79 19.04 -6.94
C PRO A 190 7.04 19.87 -7.11
N LYS A 191 7.89 19.49 -8.06
CA LYS A 191 9.03 20.30 -8.46
C LYS A 191 8.50 21.55 -9.14
N LYS A 192 9.00 22.74 -8.78
CA LYS A 192 8.74 23.95 -9.58
C LYS A 192 9.27 23.67 -10.99
N GLU A 193 8.42 23.81 -11.98
CA GLU A 193 8.91 23.91 -13.37
C GLU A 193 9.93 25.05 -13.39
N THR A 194 11.18 24.74 -13.60
CA THR A 194 12.20 25.73 -13.98
C THR A 194 11.81 26.24 -15.37
N ARG A 195 11.18 27.41 -15.41
CA ARG A 195 10.99 28.15 -16.65
C ARG A 195 12.34 28.62 -17.18
#